data_93e41925beee35db6290e509dc3f28a6
#
_entry.id   93e41925beee35db6290e509dc3f28a6
#
_cell.length_a   1.000
_cell.length_b   1.000
_cell.length_c   1.000
_cell.angle_alpha   90.00
_cell.angle_beta   90.00
_cell.angle_gamma   90.00
#
_symmetry.space_group_name_H-M   'P 1'
#
loop_
_entity.id
_entity.type
_entity.pdbx_description
1 polymer ?
#
loop_
_entity_poly.entity_id
_entity_poly.type
_entity_poly.pdbx_seq_one_letter_code
_entity_poly.pdbx_strand_id
1 'polypeptide(L)'
;AGGAAGDDGYIRVPSPWWLTKRIEVHHENPNQVEVYEEEFAGGGLRYEIEAFVKCINNPGVVKKITDEESIWLSGMMEQFLANRGEVKQTVDTEALKRVGIWAHRGCSMMNPENTLLAFKKAAELEGITGIEFDVQLTKDNEIVVIHDERVDRTTDGTGYVQEYTLNELKQLFIAGDDEIHRIPTLRETFELLAPYCKGKGLHLNIELKNSEIRYEGMEQRVIDMVSEYNIEDYVVYSSFNHDSIGLVRQLKCDADAAYLAGDYHRCMDGISKYGGMTIHPAQWGMPINKGDVETIRNAGLCVRMWNGSEPLYGQLRTLPDMDLREYYRLGATDIFTNVPERYCENRR
;
A
#
# COMPACT_ATOMS: atom_id res chain seq x y z
N ALA A 1 15.16 -8.42 2.98
CA ALA A 1 16.56 -8.86 2.89
C ALA A 1 16.75 -10.07 3.78
N GLY A 2 17.46 -11.10 3.29
CA GLY A 2 17.92 -12.23 4.08
C GLY A 2 19.35 -11.97 4.57
N GLY A 3 19.77 -12.63 5.66
CA GLY A 3 21.14 -12.54 6.13
C GLY A 3 21.46 -13.61 7.16
N ALA A 4 22.74 -13.91 7.33
CA ALA A 4 23.26 -14.75 8.38
C ALA A 4 24.35 -13.97 9.11
N ALA A 5 24.40 -14.04 10.43
CA ALA A 5 25.41 -13.39 11.27
C ALA A 5 26.23 -14.44 12.01
N GLY A 6 27.54 -14.19 12.17
CA GLY A 6 28.51 -14.96 12.92
C GLY A 6 29.34 -14.06 13.81
N ASP A 7 30.32 -14.66 14.53
CA ASP A 7 31.13 -13.93 15.50
C ASP A 7 32.08 -12.90 14.85
N ASP A 8 32.42 -13.08 13.56
CA ASP A 8 33.39 -12.24 12.84
C ASP A 8 32.75 -11.36 11.73
N GLY A 9 31.43 -11.33 11.64
CA GLY A 9 30.73 -10.55 10.64
C GLY A 9 29.35 -11.10 10.24
N TYR A 10 28.80 -10.58 9.15
CA TYR A 10 27.50 -11.01 8.65
C TYR A 10 27.43 -11.02 7.12
N ILE A 11 26.52 -11.83 6.58
CA ILE A 11 26.20 -11.85 5.16
C ILE A 11 24.85 -11.15 4.97
N ARG A 12 24.80 -10.22 4.02
CA ARG A 12 23.59 -9.52 3.62
C ARG A 12 23.19 -9.93 2.21
N VAL A 13 21.95 -10.37 2.06
CA VAL A 13 21.34 -10.66 0.77
C VAL A 13 20.23 -9.63 0.55
N PRO A 14 20.40 -8.67 -0.39
CA PRO A 14 19.39 -7.65 -0.66
C PRO A 14 18.05 -8.26 -1.10
N SER A 15 16.97 -7.53 -0.87
CA SER A 15 15.64 -7.91 -1.32
C SER A 15 15.44 -7.60 -2.82
N PRO A 16 14.73 -8.45 -3.56
CA PRO A 16 14.16 -9.72 -3.14
C PRO A 16 15.23 -10.82 -3.11
N TRP A 17 15.44 -11.46 -1.96
CA TRP A 17 16.54 -12.42 -1.76
C TRP A 17 16.50 -13.61 -2.74
N TRP A 18 15.32 -13.99 -3.23
CA TRP A 18 15.12 -15.06 -4.23
C TRP A 18 15.41 -14.62 -5.68
N LEU A 19 15.66 -13.34 -5.91
CA LEU A 19 16.05 -12.76 -7.20
C LEU A 19 17.32 -11.92 -7.07
N THR A 20 18.05 -12.07 -5.97
CA THR A 20 19.24 -11.25 -5.73
C THR A 20 20.34 -11.57 -6.72
N LYS A 21 20.94 -10.53 -7.26
CA LYS A 21 22.13 -10.59 -8.09
C LYS A 21 23.37 -10.14 -7.33
N ARG A 22 23.19 -9.82 -6.05
CA ARG A 22 24.23 -9.25 -5.19
C ARG A 22 24.19 -9.86 -3.80
N ILE A 23 25.37 -10.27 -3.31
CA ILE A 23 25.58 -10.72 -1.93
C ILE A 23 26.71 -9.87 -1.36
N GLU A 24 26.53 -9.39 -0.14
CA GLU A 24 27.53 -8.63 0.60
C GLU A 24 27.99 -9.45 1.81
N VAL A 25 29.29 -9.64 1.94
CA VAL A 25 29.92 -10.23 3.13
C VAL A 25 30.59 -9.11 3.92
N HIS A 26 30.07 -8.84 5.09
CA HIS A 26 30.56 -7.81 5.99
C HIS A 26 31.43 -8.46 7.07
N HIS A 27 32.71 -8.11 7.09
CA HIS A 27 33.66 -8.53 8.14
C HIS A 27 33.77 -7.43 9.19
N GLU A 28 33.71 -7.79 10.47
CA GLU A 28 33.81 -6.80 11.56
C GLU A 28 35.27 -6.49 11.93
N ASN A 29 36.19 -7.43 11.69
CA ASN A 29 37.59 -7.22 12.01
C ASN A 29 38.54 -7.88 10.99
N PRO A 30 39.19 -7.13 10.06
CA PRO A 30 39.04 -5.70 9.82
C PRO A 30 37.66 -5.36 9.21
N ASN A 31 37.20 -4.17 9.46
CA ASN A 31 35.93 -3.69 8.86
C ASN A 31 36.07 -3.62 7.33
N GLN A 32 35.62 -4.65 6.66
CA GLN A 32 35.72 -4.86 5.22
C GLN A 32 34.44 -5.45 4.67
N VAL A 33 34.07 -5.04 3.46
CA VAL A 33 32.91 -5.57 2.75
C VAL A 33 33.37 -6.17 1.44
N GLU A 34 33.06 -7.44 1.24
CA GLU A 34 33.22 -8.13 -0.03
C GLU A 34 31.86 -8.17 -0.73
N VAL A 35 31.84 -7.86 -2.03
CA VAL A 35 30.62 -7.82 -2.84
C VAL A 35 30.73 -8.83 -3.96
N TYR A 36 29.76 -9.73 -4.04
CA TYR A 36 29.63 -10.72 -5.10
C TYR A 36 28.43 -10.34 -5.95
N GLU A 37 28.64 -10.10 -7.23
CA GLU A 37 27.58 -9.75 -8.20
C GLU A 37 27.60 -10.74 -9.35
N GLU A 38 26.43 -11.29 -9.68
CA GLU A 38 26.22 -12.21 -10.78
C GLU A 38 24.91 -11.90 -11.50
N GLU A 39 24.99 -11.86 -12.83
CA GLU A 39 23.79 -11.68 -13.66
C GLU A 39 23.17 -13.02 -14.04
N PHE A 40 21.84 -13.11 -13.90
CA PHE A 40 21.07 -14.25 -14.41
C PHE A 40 19.81 -13.78 -15.13
N ALA A 41 19.37 -14.55 -16.11
CA ALA A 41 18.18 -14.23 -16.87
C ALA A 41 16.93 -14.85 -16.24
N GLY A 42 15.91 -14.02 -15.99
CA GLY A 42 14.64 -14.44 -15.42
C GLY A 42 14.70 -14.73 -13.92
N GLY A 43 13.77 -15.53 -13.42
CA GLY A 43 13.59 -15.80 -11.99
C GLY A 43 14.43 -16.95 -11.41
N GLY A 44 15.46 -17.42 -12.10
CA GLY A 44 16.31 -18.53 -11.59
C GLY A 44 15.75 -19.92 -11.84
N LEU A 45 14.45 -20.14 -11.77
CA LEU A 45 13.79 -21.45 -11.92
C LEU A 45 14.19 -22.20 -13.21
N ARG A 46 14.42 -21.48 -14.31
CA ARG A 46 14.88 -22.07 -15.57
C ARG A 46 16.19 -22.83 -15.43
N TYR A 47 17.12 -22.37 -14.58
CA TYR A 47 18.40 -23.04 -14.35
C TYR A 47 18.24 -24.30 -13.54
N GLU A 48 17.28 -24.33 -12.63
CA GLU A 48 16.89 -25.53 -11.89
C GLU A 48 16.26 -26.57 -12.82
N ILE A 49 15.34 -26.14 -13.70
CA ILE A 49 14.73 -27.02 -14.71
C ILE A 49 15.80 -27.56 -15.68
N GLU A 50 16.70 -26.72 -16.20
CA GLU A 50 17.79 -27.16 -17.06
C GLU A 50 18.72 -28.16 -16.38
N ALA A 51 19.06 -27.90 -15.09
CA ALA A 51 19.90 -28.83 -14.31
C ALA A 51 19.18 -30.15 -14.08
N PHE A 52 17.89 -30.12 -13.76
CA PHE A 52 17.07 -31.32 -13.57
C PHE A 52 16.95 -32.19 -14.85
N VAL A 53 16.67 -31.53 -16.00
CA VAL A 53 16.62 -32.21 -17.30
C VAL A 53 17.98 -32.84 -17.68
N LYS A 54 19.09 -32.14 -17.40
CA LYS A 54 20.44 -32.67 -17.60
C LYS A 54 20.71 -33.90 -16.74
N CYS A 55 20.27 -33.89 -15.48
CA CYS A 55 20.40 -35.04 -14.58
C CYS A 55 19.56 -36.25 -15.03
N ILE A 56 18.34 -36.03 -15.56
CA ILE A 56 17.51 -37.10 -16.10
C ILE A 56 18.16 -37.75 -17.34
N ASN A 57 18.65 -36.93 -18.27
CA ASN A 57 19.20 -37.39 -19.53
C ASN A 57 20.61 -37.96 -19.40
N ASN A 58 21.35 -37.64 -18.36
CA ASN A 58 22.71 -38.10 -18.11
C ASN A 58 22.89 -38.44 -16.62
N PRO A 59 22.64 -39.72 -16.21
CA PRO A 59 22.74 -40.11 -14.80
C PRO A 59 24.13 -39.97 -14.16
N GLY A 60 25.17 -39.70 -14.96
CA GLY A 60 26.56 -39.47 -14.50
C GLY A 60 26.95 -38.01 -14.34
N VAL A 61 26.01 -37.06 -14.59
CA VAL A 61 26.29 -35.63 -14.36
C VAL A 61 26.30 -35.34 -12.87
N VAL A 62 27.36 -34.67 -12.40
CA VAL A 62 27.45 -34.21 -11.02
C VAL A 62 26.31 -33.24 -10.76
N LYS A 63 25.45 -33.57 -9.82
CA LYS A 63 24.37 -32.70 -9.37
C LYS A 63 24.98 -31.43 -8.75
N LYS A 64 24.38 -30.26 -9.00
CA LYS A 64 24.82 -29.00 -8.34
C LYS A 64 24.62 -29.04 -6.83
N ILE A 65 23.61 -29.77 -6.37
CA ILE A 65 23.38 -30.11 -4.97
C ILE A 65 23.34 -31.64 -4.91
N THR A 66 24.19 -32.23 -4.12
CA THR A 66 24.22 -33.70 -3.94
C THR A 66 23.03 -34.18 -3.11
N ASP A 67 22.73 -35.47 -3.17
CA ASP A 67 21.69 -36.04 -2.33
C ASP A 67 22.02 -35.92 -0.84
N GLU A 68 23.30 -35.99 -0.48
CA GLU A 68 23.79 -35.79 0.89
C GLU A 68 23.59 -34.34 1.35
N GLU A 69 23.89 -33.36 0.51
CA GLU A 69 23.64 -31.92 0.81
C GLU A 69 22.14 -31.62 0.92
N SER A 70 21.32 -32.26 0.08
CA SER A 70 19.85 -32.12 0.16
C SER A 70 19.28 -32.71 1.46
N ILE A 71 19.80 -33.87 1.88
CA ILE A 71 19.41 -34.50 3.15
C ILE A 71 19.90 -33.66 4.33
N TRP A 72 21.11 -33.13 4.26
CA TRP A 72 21.67 -32.25 5.28
C TRP A 72 20.86 -30.95 5.42
N LEU A 73 20.50 -30.28 4.30
CA LEU A 73 19.64 -29.11 4.27
C LEU A 73 18.26 -29.41 4.88
N SER A 74 17.67 -30.54 4.51
CA SER A 74 16.36 -30.96 5.07
C SER A 74 16.48 -31.21 6.57
N GLY A 75 17.55 -31.85 7.03
CA GLY A 75 17.84 -32.07 8.45
C GLY A 75 18.04 -30.75 9.24
N MET A 76 18.71 -29.78 8.65
CA MET A 76 18.84 -28.45 9.25
C MET A 76 17.48 -27.74 9.37
N MET A 77 16.64 -27.84 8.33
CA MET A 77 15.29 -27.28 8.38
C MET A 77 14.41 -27.97 9.42
N GLU A 78 14.51 -29.29 9.55
CA GLU A 78 13.83 -30.04 10.62
C GLU A 78 14.32 -29.65 12.00
N GLN A 79 15.63 -29.50 12.20
CA GLN A 79 16.20 -29.02 13.47
C GLN A 79 15.76 -27.58 13.76
N PHE A 80 15.73 -26.71 12.74
CA PHE A 80 15.22 -25.36 12.90
C PHE A 80 13.74 -25.35 13.29
N LEU A 81 12.93 -26.21 12.68
CA LEU A 81 11.52 -26.36 13.03
C LEU A 81 11.31 -26.99 14.40
N ALA A 82 12.14 -27.98 14.77
CA ALA A 82 12.08 -28.65 16.07
C ALA A 82 12.59 -27.76 17.23
N ASN A 83 13.63 -26.95 16.94
CA ASN A 83 14.19 -25.95 17.85
C ASN A 83 13.48 -24.59 17.74
N ARG A 84 12.49 -24.49 16.89
CA ARG A 84 11.45 -23.48 17.02
C ARG A 84 10.78 -23.74 18.36
N GLY A 85 11.49 -23.40 19.44
CA GLY A 85 10.83 -23.16 20.69
C GLY A 85 9.62 -22.36 20.33
N GLU A 86 8.47 -22.62 20.95
CA GLU A 86 7.41 -21.65 20.96
C GLU A 86 8.08 -20.34 21.31
N VAL A 87 8.48 -19.56 20.28
CA VAL A 87 8.52 -18.15 20.46
C VAL A 87 7.06 -17.89 20.80
N LYS A 88 6.76 -17.94 22.08
CA LYS A 88 5.69 -17.16 22.65
C LYS A 88 6.10 -15.74 22.36
N GLN A 89 6.00 -15.37 21.06
CA GLN A 89 5.70 -14.00 20.75
C GLN A 89 4.41 -13.83 21.55
N THR A 90 4.54 -13.20 22.69
CA THR A 90 3.43 -12.46 23.24
C THR A 90 3.05 -11.53 22.11
N VAL A 91 2.15 -12.02 21.27
CA VAL A 91 1.55 -11.22 20.20
C VAL A 91 0.97 -10.08 20.99
N ASP A 92 1.56 -8.90 20.86
CA ASP A 92 0.95 -7.71 21.41
C ASP A 92 -0.33 -7.49 20.61
N THR A 93 -1.36 -8.25 21.00
CA THR A 93 -2.70 -8.19 20.42
C THR A 93 -3.28 -6.79 20.56
N GLU A 94 -2.82 -6.01 21.54
CA GLU A 94 -3.18 -4.61 21.68
C GLU A 94 -2.53 -3.75 20.59
N ALA A 95 -1.30 -4.03 20.16
CA ALA A 95 -0.68 -3.34 19.03
C ALA A 95 -1.43 -3.60 17.72
N LEU A 96 -1.91 -4.84 17.51
CA LEU A 96 -2.74 -5.18 16.33
C LEU A 96 -4.08 -4.44 16.31
N LYS A 97 -4.66 -4.17 17.48
CA LYS A 97 -5.91 -3.39 17.60
C LYS A 97 -5.70 -1.90 17.42
N ARG A 98 -4.47 -1.40 17.53
CA ARG A 98 -4.15 0.03 17.48
C ARG A 98 -3.93 0.56 16.07
N VAL A 99 -3.58 -0.30 15.09
CA VAL A 99 -3.36 0.13 13.70
C VAL A 99 -4.69 0.18 12.97
N GLY A 100 -5.12 1.36 12.53
CA GLY A 100 -6.33 1.53 11.73
C GLY A 100 -6.22 0.85 10.37
N ILE A 101 -7.34 0.33 9.85
CA ILE A 101 -7.40 -0.30 8.53
C ILE A 101 -8.25 0.57 7.60
N TRP A 102 -7.64 0.96 6.49
CA TRP A 102 -8.30 1.76 5.45
C TRP A 102 -8.38 0.95 4.15
N ALA A 103 -9.57 0.91 3.58
CA ALA A 103 -9.82 0.26 2.30
C ALA A 103 -9.34 1.16 1.16
N HIS A 104 -8.23 0.81 0.51
CA HIS A 104 -7.64 1.53 -0.61
C HIS A 104 -8.49 1.33 -1.86
N ARG A 105 -9.16 2.39 -2.33
CA ARG A 105 -10.14 2.37 -3.43
C ARG A 105 -11.32 1.41 -3.17
N GLY A 106 -11.67 1.23 -1.88
CA GLY A 106 -12.62 0.22 -1.41
C GLY A 106 -12.00 -1.18 -1.22
N CYS A 107 -12.83 -2.23 -1.23
CA CYS A 107 -12.37 -3.62 -1.27
C CYS A 107 -11.84 -3.97 -2.68
N SER A 108 -10.77 -3.32 -3.11
CA SER A 108 -10.35 -3.20 -4.51
C SER A 108 -9.63 -4.43 -5.07
N MET A 109 -9.28 -5.42 -4.26
CA MET A 109 -8.82 -6.71 -4.77
C MET A 109 -9.98 -7.61 -5.18
N MET A 110 -11.09 -7.56 -4.44
CA MET A 110 -12.26 -8.43 -4.66
C MET A 110 -13.32 -7.79 -5.56
N ASN A 111 -13.24 -6.48 -5.77
CA ASN A 111 -14.20 -5.73 -6.58
C ASN A 111 -13.45 -4.68 -7.43
N PRO A 112 -14.01 -4.22 -8.55
CA PRO A 112 -13.40 -3.16 -9.32
C PRO A 112 -13.16 -1.91 -8.48
N GLU A 113 -11.92 -1.39 -8.50
CA GLU A 113 -11.48 -0.24 -7.71
C GLU A 113 -12.32 1.01 -7.96
N ASN A 114 -12.45 1.86 -6.96
CA ASN A 114 -13.16 3.15 -7.05
C ASN A 114 -14.61 3.02 -7.56
N THR A 115 -15.29 1.92 -7.24
CA THR A 115 -16.71 1.71 -7.57
C THR A 115 -17.59 1.77 -6.31
N LEU A 116 -18.87 2.11 -6.50
CA LEU A 116 -19.85 2.10 -5.39
C LEU A 116 -19.97 0.70 -4.75
N LEU A 117 -19.77 -0.39 -5.53
CA LEU A 117 -19.75 -1.74 -5.00
C LEU A 117 -18.56 -1.95 -4.05
N ALA A 118 -17.33 -1.60 -4.48
CA ALA A 118 -16.14 -1.73 -3.67
C ALA A 118 -16.24 -0.93 -2.36
N PHE A 119 -16.81 0.28 -2.44
CA PHE A 119 -17.04 1.14 -1.27
C PHE A 119 -18.09 0.57 -0.32
N LYS A 120 -19.22 0.08 -0.85
CA LYS A 120 -20.25 -0.55 -0.03
C LYS A 120 -19.71 -1.76 0.73
N LYS A 121 -18.96 -2.64 0.03
CA LYS A 121 -18.33 -3.80 0.66
C LYS A 121 -17.37 -3.40 1.77
N ALA A 122 -16.54 -2.38 1.55
CA ALA A 122 -15.65 -1.86 2.57
C ALA A 122 -16.43 -1.24 3.74
N ALA A 123 -17.45 -0.43 3.45
CA ALA A 123 -18.27 0.21 4.48
C ALA A 123 -19.02 -0.79 5.36
N GLU A 124 -19.32 -1.99 4.89
CA GLU A 124 -20.03 -3.03 5.65
C GLU A 124 -19.09 -3.84 6.57
N LEU A 125 -17.76 -3.74 6.41
CA LEU A 125 -16.80 -4.45 7.27
C LEU A 125 -16.86 -3.95 8.72
N GLU A 126 -16.85 -4.88 9.66
CA GLU A 126 -16.65 -4.57 11.07
C GLU A 126 -15.17 -4.25 11.35
N GLY A 127 -14.90 -3.18 12.09
CA GLY A 127 -13.52 -2.78 12.45
C GLY A 127 -12.76 -2.06 11.34
N ILE A 128 -13.40 -1.74 10.22
CA ILE A 128 -12.83 -0.81 9.24
C ILE A 128 -12.74 0.60 9.82
N THR A 129 -11.61 1.26 9.63
CA THR A 129 -11.41 2.65 10.06
C THR A 129 -11.92 3.62 9.02
N GLY A 130 -11.59 3.39 7.74
CA GLY A 130 -11.98 4.30 6.68
C GLY A 130 -11.86 3.69 5.29
N ILE A 131 -12.28 4.48 4.31
CA ILE A 131 -12.19 4.17 2.89
C ILE A 131 -11.41 5.30 2.23
N GLU A 132 -10.45 4.93 1.41
CA GLU A 132 -9.73 5.84 0.56
C GLU A 132 -10.23 5.75 -0.87
N PHE A 133 -10.26 6.88 -1.57
CA PHE A 133 -10.60 6.98 -2.98
C PHE A 133 -10.04 8.25 -3.62
N ASP A 134 -9.91 8.20 -4.95
CA ASP A 134 -9.25 9.20 -5.77
C ASP A 134 -10.25 10.09 -6.50
N VAL A 135 -10.05 11.41 -6.50
CA VAL A 135 -10.94 12.34 -7.22
C VAL A 135 -10.21 13.13 -8.30
N GLN A 136 -10.92 13.33 -9.41
CA GLN A 136 -10.49 14.13 -10.55
C GLN A 136 -11.64 14.99 -11.08
N LEU A 137 -11.35 15.98 -11.93
CA LEU A 137 -12.37 16.78 -12.60
C LEU A 137 -12.55 16.37 -14.06
N THR A 138 -13.80 16.34 -14.48
CA THR A 138 -14.19 16.21 -15.89
C THR A 138 -13.99 17.53 -16.64
N LYS A 139 -14.17 17.50 -17.97
CA LYS A 139 -14.15 18.66 -18.85
C LYS A 139 -15.17 19.74 -18.45
N ASP A 140 -16.31 19.34 -17.92
CA ASP A 140 -17.38 20.21 -17.45
C ASP A 140 -17.32 20.46 -15.92
N ASN A 141 -16.14 20.17 -15.32
CA ASN A 141 -15.81 20.42 -13.91
C ASN A 141 -16.66 19.65 -12.89
N GLU A 142 -17.19 18.50 -13.25
CA GLU A 142 -17.81 17.58 -12.31
C GLU A 142 -16.75 16.74 -11.61
N ILE A 143 -16.93 16.45 -10.32
CA ILE A 143 -15.99 15.63 -9.55
C ILE A 143 -16.34 14.17 -9.72
N VAL A 144 -15.42 13.39 -10.27
CA VAL A 144 -15.55 11.94 -10.48
C VAL A 144 -14.50 11.18 -9.68
N VAL A 145 -14.81 9.90 -9.41
CA VAL A 145 -13.95 9.03 -8.57
C VAL A 145 -13.25 8.02 -9.46
N ILE A 146 -11.97 8.28 -9.74
CA ILE A 146 -11.11 7.46 -10.59
C ILE A 146 -9.63 7.77 -10.29
N HIS A 147 -8.78 6.73 -10.27
CA HIS A 147 -7.37 6.88 -9.90
C HIS A 147 -6.51 7.47 -11.03
N ASP A 148 -6.49 6.80 -12.19
CA ASP A 148 -5.60 7.19 -13.28
C ASP A 148 -6.14 8.44 -13.99
N GLU A 149 -5.25 9.28 -14.50
CA GLU A 149 -5.61 10.43 -15.33
C GLU A 149 -6.27 10.01 -16.64
N ARG A 150 -6.10 8.73 -17.05
CA ARG A 150 -6.69 8.12 -18.24
C ARG A 150 -7.69 7.03 -17.84
N VAL A 151 -8.76 6.92 -18.64
CA VAL A 151 -9.82 5.92 -18.41
C VAL A 151 -9.45 4.51 -18.88
N ASP A 152 -8.36 4.35 -19.63
CA ASP A 152 -8.01 3.16 -20.42
C ASP A 152 -7.85 1.87 -19.59
N ARG A 153 -7.33 1.96 -18.36
CA ARG A 153 -7.02 0.76 -17.55
C ARG A 153 -8.25 0.13 -16.92
N THR A 154 -9.18 0.95 -16.48
CA THR A 154 -10.33 0.49 -15.67
C THR A 154 -11.64 0.49 -16.44
N THR A 155 -11.69 1.07 -17.64
CA THR A 155 -12.92 1.17 -18.44
C THR A 155 -12.73 0.64 -19.85
N ASP A 156 -13.81 0.58 -20.61
CA ASP A 156 -13.81 0.29 -22.05
C ASP A 156 -13.51 1.51 -22.94
N GLY A 157 -13.26 2.69 -22.31
CA GLY A 157 -12.90 3.93 -23.02
C GLY A 157 -11.40 4.11 -23.19
N THR A 158 -11.00 5.22 -23.85
CA THR A 158 -9.60 5.62 -24.02
C THR A 158 -9.47 7.14 -23.96
N GLY A 159 -8.42 7.67 -23.33
CA GLY A 159 -8.16 9.11 -23.25
C GLY A 159 -8.15 9.64 -21.84
N TYR A 160 -8.00 10.94 -21.70
CA TYR A 160 -7.88 11.60 -20.40
C TYR A 160 -9.25 11.92 -19.80
N VAL A 161 -9.40 11.75 -18.48
CA VAL A 161 -10.62 12.08 -17.74
C VAL A 161 -11.07 13.52 -18.01
N GLN A 162 -10.13 14.48 -18.00
CA GLN A 162 -10.41 15.90 -18.24
C GLN A 162 -10.92 16.23 -19.66
N GLU A 163 -10.85 15.30 -20.59
CA GLU A 163 -11.34 15.49 -21.97
C GLU A 163 -12.80 15.08 -22.15
N TYR A 164 -13.35 14.34 -21.18
CA TYR A 164 -14.73 13.86 -21.14
C TYR A 164 -15.61 14.78 -20.31
N THR A 165 -16.83 15.03 -20.78
CA THR A 165 -17.92 15.51 -19.93
C THR A 165 -18.40 14.39 -19.01
N LEU A 166 -19.08 14.73 -17.91
CA LEU A 166 -19.68 13.72 -17.03
C LEU A 166 -20.61 12.76 -17.81
N ASN A 167 -21.44 13.31 -18.70
CA ASN A 167 -22.34 12.48 -19.51
C ASN A 167 -21.61 11.46 -20.37
N GLU A 168 -20.48 11.83 -20.96
CA GLU A 168 -19.64 10.92 -21.75
C GLU A 168 -18.98 9.87 -20.88
N LEU A 169 -18.40 10.25 -19.71
CA LEU A 169 -17.80 9.30 -18.76
C LEU A 169 -18.84 8.29 -18.24
N LYS A 170 -20.06 8.72 -18.01
CA LYS A 170 -21.15 7.84 -17.57
C LYS A 170 -21.59 6.82 -18.64
N GLN A 171 -21.17 6.94 -19.90
CA GLN A 171 -21.39 5.90 -20.92
C GLN A 171 -20.33 4.79 -20.82
N LEU A 172 -19.12 5.11 -20.34
CA LEU A 172 -18.07 4.12 -20.15
C LEU A 172 -18.46 3.14 -19.04
N PHE A 173 -18.05 1.90 -19.16
CA PHE A 173 -18.30 0.89 -18.15
C PHE A 173 -17.01 0.23 -17.65
N ILE A 174 -17.02 -0.08 -16.38
CA ILE A 174 -15.98 -0.83 -15.68
C ILE A 174 -16.46 -2.27 -15.62
N ALA A 175 -15.70 -3.23 -16.15
CA ALA A 175 -16.05 -4.63 -16.11
C ALA A 175 -15.93 -5.20 -14.69
N GLY A 176 -16.95 -5.90 -14.24
CA GLY A 176 -16.99 -6.72 -13.03
C GLY A 176 -17.38 -8.15 -13.38
N ASP A 177 -17.47 -9.03 -12.39
CA ASP A 177 -17.74 -10.45 -12.62
C ASP A 177 -19.12 -10.69 -13.26
N ASP A 178 -20.18 -10.08 -12.70
CA ASP A 178 -21.56 -10.29 -13.14
C ASP A 178 -22.30 -8.97 -13.44
N GLU A 179 -21.67 -7.82 -13.16
CA GLU A 179 -22.32 -6.51 -13.25
C GLU A 179 -21.45 -5.48 -13.99
N ILE A 180 -22.11 -4.55 -14.65
CA ILE A 180 -21.48 -3.39 -15.26
C ILE A 180 -21.49 -2.26 -14.24
N HIS A 181 -20.29 -1.74 -13.93
CA HIS A 181 -20.16 -0.58 -13.07
C HIS A 181 -19.83 0.68 -13.90
N ARG A 182 -20.09 1.82 -13.31
CA ARG A 182 -19.83 3.13 -13.90
C ARG A 182 -18.87 3.91 -13.00
N ILE A 183 -18.10 4.82 -13.57
CA ILE A 183 -17.28 5.76 -12.79
C ILE A 183 -18.24 6.57 -11.91
N PRO A 184 -18.10 6.51 -10.56
CA PRO A 184 -18.95 7.29 -9.67
C PRO A 184 -18.61 8.77 -9.72
N THR A 185 -19.57 9.62 -9.46
CA THR A 185 -19.32 11.01 -9.02
C THR A 185 -19.01 11.03 -7.52
N LEU A 186 -18.35 12.09 -7.05
CA LEU A 186 -18.17 12.29 -5.61
C LEU A 186 -19.52 12.40 -4.88
N ARG A 187 -20.52 12.98 -5.53
CA ARG A 187 -21.91 13.06 -4.99
C ARG A 187 -22.50 11.68 -4.76
N GLU A 188 -22.49 10.80 -5.76
CA GLU A 188 -22.97 9.41 -5.61
C GLU A 188 -22.21 8.65 -4.52
N THR A 189 -20.89 8.91 -4.40
CA THR A 189 -20.05 8.32 -3.36
C THR A 189 -20.47 8.80 -1.97
N PHE A 190 -20.75 10.09 -1.80
CA PHE A 190 -21.22 10.63 -0.52
C PHE A 190 -22.66 10.21 -0.20
N GLU A 191 -23.55 10.12 -1.19
CA GLU A 191 -24.90 9.55 -1.00
C GLU A 191 -24.84 8.14 -0.41
N LEU A 192 -23.87 7.32 -0.86
CA LEU A 192 -23.63 5.98 -0.32
C LEU A 192 -23.00 6.02 1.07
N LEU A 193 -21.91 6.80 1.25
CA LEU A 193 -21.00 6.67 2.41
C LEU A 193 -21.33 7.59 3.60
N ALA A 194 -21.96 8.74 3.40
CA ALA A 194 -22.29 9.67 4.49
C ALA A 194 -23.14 9.04 5.60
N PRO A 195 -24.10 8.15 5.32
CA PRO A 195 -24.81 7.43 6.38
C PRO A 195 -23.89 6.57 7.26
N TYR A 196 -22.85 5.94 6.69
CA TYR A 196 -21.86 5.16 7.45
C TYR A 196 -20.93 6.06 8.27
N CYS A 197 -20.54 7.23 7.74
CA CYS A 197 -19.78 8.22 8.49
C CYS A 197 -20.53 8.62 9.76
N LYS A 198 -21.76 9.06 9.62
CA LYS A 198 -22.59 9.53 10.74
C LYS A 198 -23.08 8.40 11.66
N GLY A 199 -23.30 7.20 11.12
CA GLY A 199 -23.87 6.06 11.88
C GLY A 199 -22.85 5.26 12.68
N LYS A 200 -21.64 5.07 12.14
CA LYS A 200 -20.62 4.24 12.78
C LYS A 200 -19.21 4.86 12.84
N GLY A 201 -19.09 6.13 12.45
CA GLY A 201 -17.80 6.82 12.48
C GLY A 201 -16.82 6.39 11.37
N LEU A 202 -17.33 5.94 10.21
CA LEU A 202 -16.48 5.63 9.07
C LEU A 202 -15.79 6.89 8.56
N HIS A 203 -14.48 6.84 8.39
CA HIS A 203 -13.72 7.94 7.80
C HIS A 203 -13.55 7.78 6.29
N LEU A 204 -13.35 8.88 5.59
CA LEU A 204 -13.11 8.94 4.16
C LEU A 204 -11.80 9.68 3.89
N ASN A 205 -10.85 9.04 3.19
CA ASN A 205 -9.67 9.70 2.68
C ASN A 205 -9.88 10.04 1.21
N ILE A 206 -9.89 11.31 0.89
CA ILE A 206 -10.09 11.83 -0.47
C ILE A 206 -8.73 12.23 -1.02
N GLU A 207 -8.18 11.42 -1.93
CA GLU A 207 -6.96 11.79 -2.65
C GLU A 207 -7.30 12.75 -3.78
N LEU A 208 -6.75 13.96 -3.71
CA LEU A 208 -6.83 14.95 -4.77
C LEU A 208 -5.79 14.64 -5.83
N LYS A 209 -6.20 14.10 -6.98
CA LYS A 209 -5.33 13.72 -8.11
C LYS A 209 -4.89 14.96 -8.90
N ASN A 210 -4.04 15.75 -8.27
CA ASN A 210 -3.68 17.11 -8.69
C ASN A 210 -2.17 17.26 -8.94
N SER A 211 -1.44 16.13 -8.99
CA SER A 211 0.02 16.09 -9.11
C SER A 211 0.51 16.04 -10.55
N GLU A 212 -0.18 15.32 -11.43
CA GLU A 212 0.15 15.22 -12.85
C GLU A 212 -0.62 16.25 -13.69
N ILE A 213 -1.93 16.34 -13.45
CA ILE A 213 -2.80 17.33 -14.08
C ILE A 213 -3.29 18.29 -12.99
N ARG A 214 -3.01 19.58 -13.13
CA ARG A 214 -3.51 20.59 -12.21
C ARG A 214 -4.97 20.93 -12.52
N TYR A 215 -5.86 20.60 -11.61
CA TYR A 215 -7.28 20.95 -11.66
C TYR A 215 -7.52 22.20 -10.80
N GLU A 216 -7.63 23.36 -11.43
CA GLU A 216 -7.83 24.62 -10.70
C GLU A 216 -9.19 24.64 -9.95
N GLY A 217 -9.15 24.98 -8.66
CA GLY A 217 -10.32 25.07 -7.82
C GLY A 217 -10.90 23.74 -7.36
N MET A 218 -10.21 22.61 -7.62
CA MET A 218 -10.63 21.27 -7.14
C MET A 218 -10.77 21.26 -5.63
N GLU A 219 -9.80 21.82 -4.91
CA GLU A 219 -9.76 21.81 -3.45
C GLU A 219 -11.03 22.45 -2.87
N GLN A 220 -11.38 23.64 -3.34
CA GLN A 220 -12.58 24.34 -2.87
C GLN A 220 -13.86 23.55 -3.18
N ARG A 221 -13.98 23.01 -4.40
CA ARG A 221 -15.16 22.22 -4.82
C ARG A 221 -15.36 20.97 -3.96
N VAL A 222 -14.26 20.27 -3.63
CA VAL A 222 -14.32 19.08 -2.77
C VAL A 222 -14.71 19.48 -1.35
N ILE A 223 -14.10 20.53 -0.78
CA ILE A 223 -14.45 21.06 0.54
C ILE A 223 -15.92 21.46 0.60
N ASP A 224 -16.42 22.19 -0.40
CA ASP A 224 -17.82 22.63 -0.46
C ASP A 224 -18.78 21.42 -0.46
N MET A 225 -18.47 20.39 -1.23
CA MET A 225 -19.29 19.18 -1.28
C MET A 225 -19.23 18.39 0.04
N VAL A 226 -18.08 18.29 0.70
CA VAL A 226 -17.96 17.70 2.04
C VAL A 226 -18.86 18.43 3.04
N SER A 227 -18.86 19.76 2.99
CA SER A 227 -19.72 20.61 3.85
C SER A 227 -21.20 20.48 3.53
N GLU A 228 -21.58 20.32 2.25
CA GLU A 228 -22.97 20.05 1.84
C GLU A 228 -23.54 18.78 2.50
N TYR A 229 -22.68 17.76 2.64
CA TYR A 229 -23.08 16.48 3.28
C TYR A 229 -22.92 16.48 4.81
N ASN A 230 -22.33 17.51 5.42
CA ASN A 230 -22.04 17.62 6.84
C ASN A 230 -21.23 16.41 7.36
N ILE A 231 -20.11 16.11 6.72
CA ILE A 231 -19.21 14.98 7.04
C ILE A 231 -17.78 15.42 7.27
N GLU A 232 -17.52 16.70 7.55
CA GLU A 232 -16.19 17.28 7.71
C GLU A 232 -15.35 16.54 8.76
N ASP A 233 -15.95 16.14 9.87
CA ASP A 233 -15.28 15.44 10.97
C ASP A 233 -14.81 14.02 10.59
N TYR A 234 -15.25 13.52 9.45
CA TYR A 234 -14.94 12.17 8.95
C TYR A 234 -14.02 12.18 7.74
N VAL A 235 -13.59 13.35 7.24
CA VAL A 235 -12.84 13.45 5.98
C VAL A 235 -11.38 13.81 6.23
N VAL A 236 -10.52 13.06 5.55
CA VAL A 236 -9.09 13.34 5.40
C VAL A 236 -8.84 13.69 3.94
N TYR A 237 -8.15 14.79 3.69
CA TYR A 237 -7.70 15.15 2.33
C TYR A 237 -6.25 14.71 2.16
N SER A 238 -5.91 14.10 1.03
CA SER A 238 -4.53 13.76 0.72
C SER A 238 -4.15 14.09 -0.73
N SER A 239 -2.89 14.31 -0.98
CA SER A 239 -2.37 14.52 -2.34
C SER A 239 -0.85 14.34 -2.38
N PHE A 240 -0.32 13.84 -3.51
CA PHE A 240 1.10 13.96 -3.87
C PHE A 240 1.51 15.39 -4.19
N ASN A 241 0.56 16.26 -4.55
CA ASN A 241 0.79 17.68 -4.69
C ASN A 241 0.66 18.39 -3.33
N HIS A 242 1.77 18.59 -2.65
CA HIS A 242 1.80 19.20 -1.32
C HIS A 242 1.31 20.67 -1.31
N ASP A 243 1.39 21.38 -2.45
CA ASP A 243 0.83 22.74 -2.56
C ASP A 243 -0.72 22.69 -2.53
N SER A 244 -1.32 21.63 -3.08
CA SER A 244 -2.76 21.36 -2.97
C SER A 244 -3.19 21.16 -1.51
N ILE A 245 -2.41 20.40 -0.72
CA ILE A 245 -2.67 20.22 0.71
C ILE A 245 -2.49 21.52 1.48
N GLY A 246 -1.46 22.32 1.13
CA GLY A 246 -1.29 23.67 1.68
C GLY A 246 -2.50 24.56 1.40
N LEU A 247 -3.09 24.47 0.21
CA LEU A 247 -4.31 25.21 -0.15
C LEU A 247 -5.53 24.72 0.64
N VAL A 248 -5.73 23.40 0.78
CA VAL A 248 -6.80 22.84 1.63
C VAL A 248 -6.72 23.41 3.04
N ARG A 249 -5.52 23.45 3.63
CA ARG A 249 -5.31 24.02 4.98
C ARG A 249 -5.54 25.53 5.08
N GLN A 250 -5.34 26.26 3.99
CA GLN A 250 -5.68 27.69 3.94
C GLN A 250 -7.19 27.91 3.86
N LEU A 251 -7.89 27.10 3.07
CA LEU A 251 -9.34 27.16 2.89
C LEU A 251 -10.10 26.66 4.12
N LYS A 252 -9.57 25.61 4.79
CA LYS A 252 -10.16 24.98 5.98
C LYS A 252 -9.04 24.61 6.96
N CYS A 253 -8.75 25.50 7.90
CA CYS A 253 -7.59 25.39 8.78
C CYS A 253 -7.64 24.21 9.77
N ASP A 254 -8.81 23.68 10.05
CA ASP A 254 -9.09 22.52 10.92
C ASP A 254 -9.20 21.21 10.17
N ALA A 255 -9.06 21.21 8.82
CA ALA A 255 -9.11 19.99 8.03
C ALA A 255 -7.98 19.02 8.38
N ASP A 256 -8.30 17.72 8.52
CA ASP A 256 -7.28 16.67 8.48
C ASP A 256 -6.76 16.55 7.04
N ALA A 257 -5.52 16.95 6.83
CA ALA A 257 -4.92 17.05 5.51
C ALA A 257 -3.51 16.45 5.53
N ALA A 258 -3.30 15.45 4.66
CA ALA A 258 -2.15 14.57 4.67
C ALA A 258 -1.25 14.77 3.46
N TYR A 259 0.04 14.82 3.71
CA TYR A 259 1.08 14.85 2.68
C TYR A 259 1.41 13.44 2.23
N LEU A 260 1.11 13.13 0.97
CA LEU A 260 1.32 11.83 0.36
C LEU A 260 2.65 11.81 -0.41
N ALA A 261 3.50 10.85 -0.14
CA ALA A 261 4.79 10.71 -0.83
C ALA A 261 5.32 9.27 -0.79
N GLY A 262 6.32 9.00 -1.66
CA GLY A 262 7.06 7.73 -1.66
C GLY A 262 8.00 7.56 -0.46
N ASP A 263 8.32 8.64 0.25
CA ASP A 263 9.20 8.58 1.43
C ASP A 263 8.76 9.57 2.53
N TYR A 264 9.17 9.24 3.74
CA TYR A 264 8.89 10.01 4.96
C TYR A 264 9.41 11.45 4.91
N HIS A 265 10.63 11.67 4.40
CA HIS A 265 11.25 13.00 4.43
C HIS A 265 10.48 14.00 3.59
N ARG A 266 10.03 13.59 2.40
CA ARG A 266 9.18 14.41 1.55
C ARG A 266 7.85 14.76 2.21
N CYS A 267 7.24 13.81 2.94
CA CYS A 267 6.05 14.12 3.73
C CYS A 267 6.35 15.19 4.80
N MET A 268 7.49 15.06 5.50
CA MET A 268 7.91 16.04 6.52
C MET A 268 8.25 17.41 5.94
N ASP A 269 8.73 17.49 4.71
CA ASP A 269 8.90 18.78 3.99
C ASP A 269 7.55 19.47 3.82
N GLY A 270 6.48 18.73 3.52
CA GLY A 270 5.11 19.26 3.46
C GLY A 270 4.67 19.84 4.80
N ILE A 271 4.86 19.10 5.90
CA ILE A 271 4.55 19.57 7.26
C ILE A 271 5.36 20.84 7.58
N SER A 272 6.65 20.84 7.26
CA SER A 272 7.52 21.98 7.53
C SER A 272 7.08 23.24 6.78
N LYS A 273 6.57 23.09 5.56
CA LYS A 273 6.16 24.21 4.70
C LYS A 273 4.77 24.74 5.02
N TYR A 274 3.83 23.85 5.31
CA TYR A 274 2.40 24.19 5.40
C TYR A 274 1.76 23.87 6.76
N GLY A 275 2.51 23.24 7.68
CA GLY A 275 2.00 22.74 8.95
C GLY A 275 1.16 21.48 8.78
N GLY A 276 0.53 21.06 9.86
CA GLY A 276 -0.27 19.82 9.89
C GLY A 276 0.40 18.72 10.72
N MET A 277 -0.31 17.60 10.85
CA MET A 277 0.10 16.49 11.71
C MET A 277 -0.08 15.13 11.04
N THR A 278 -0.47 15.09 9.75
CA THR A 278 -0.81 13.85 9.05
C THR A 278 0.09 13.66 7.83
N ILE A 279 0.65 12.46 7.73
CA ILE A 279 1.50 12.02 6.61
C ILE A 279 1.08 10.65 6.09
N HIS A 280 1.19 10.47 4.77
CA HIS A 280 0.91 9.22 4.08
C HIS A 280 2.15 8.74 3.30
N PRO A 281 3.19 8.23 3.96
CA PRO A 281 4.38 7.70 3.31
C PRO A 281 4.15 6.28 2.79
N ALA A 282 4.88 5.91 1.73
CA ALA A 282 4.99 4.51 1.37
C ALA A 282 5.73 3.73 2.47
N GLN A 283 5.34 2.48 2.68
CA GLN A 283 5.97 1.61 3.68
C GLN A 283 7.50 1.52 3.49
N TRP A 284 7.95 1.36 2.24
CA TRP A 284 9.40 1.25 1.93
C TRP A 284 10.18 2.56 2.07
N GLY A 285 9.49 3.69 2.16
CA GLY A 285 10.07 5.02 2.36
C GLY A 285 10.13 5.46 3.82
N MET A 286 9.71 4.60 4.76
CA MET A 286 9.78 4.90 6.18
C MET A 286 11.21 4.74 6.73
N PRO A 287 11.61 5.59 7.68
CA PRO A 287 12.88 5.44 8.35
C PRO A 287 12.93 4.12 9.14
N ILE A 288 14.04 3.40 9.01
CA ILE A 288 14.25 2.13 9.71
C ILE A 288 14.85 2.36 11.09
N ASN A 289 15.49 3.51 11.31
CA ASN A 289 16.14 3.78 12.57
C ASN A 289 15.16 4.13 13.70
N LYS A 290 15.45 3.61 14.89
CA LYS A 290 14.58 3.76 16.06
C LYS A 290 14.37 5.23 16.47
N GLY A 291 15.37 6.09 16.28
CA GLY A 291 15.30 7.51 16.65
C GLY A 291 14.25 8.28 15.85
N ASP A 292 14.15 8.02 14.55
CA ASP A 292 13.15 8.67 13.70
C ASP A 292 11.73 8.20 14.03
N VAL A 293 11.56 6.90 14.32
CA VAL A 293 10.27 6.36 14.78
C VAL A 293 9.84 6.98 16.11
N GLU A 294 10.78 7.16 17.05
CA GLU A 294 10.52 7.86 18.32
C GLU A 294 10.16 9.33 18.09
N THR A 295 10.82 9.99 17.14
CA THR A 295 10.51 11.38 16.77
C THR A 295 9.09 11.50 16.22
N ILE A 296 8.68 10.60 15.31
CA ILE A 296 7.32 10.52 14.78
C ILE A 296 6.29 10.39 15.90
N ARG A 297 6.52 9.45 16.83
CA ARG A 297 5.62 9.18 17.95
C ARG A 297 5.55 10.35 18.93
N ASN A 298 6.70 10.92 19.27
CA ASN A 298 6.78 12.05 20.21
C ASN A 298 6.14 13.32 19.64
N ALA A 299 6.20 13.51 18.32
CA ALA A 299 5.50 14.58 17.64
C ALA A 299 3.97 14.37 17.56
N GLY A 300 3.49 13.16 17.86
CA GLY A 300 2.07 12.81 17.77
C GLY A 300 1.54 12.80 16.35
N LEU A 301 2.39 12.48 15.36
CA LEU A 301 1.97 12.44 13.96
C LEU A 301 0.98 11.30 13.71
N CYS A 302 -0.04 11.58 12.92
CA CYS A 302 -0.87 10.57 12.30
C CYS A 302 -0.14 10.05 11.05
N VAL A 303 0.17 8.76 11.03
CA VAL A 303 0.96 8.13 9.96
C VAL A 303 0.15 7.00 9.34
N ARG A 304 -0.37 7.24 8.14
CA ARG A 304 -1.11 6.24 7.36
C ARG A 304 -0.22 5.73 6.24
N MET A 305 0.26 4.50 6.38
CA MET A 305 1.19 3.90 5.41
C MET A 305 0.44 3.21 4.29
N TRP A 306 0.98 3.32 3.07
CA TRP A 306 0.48 2.60 1.91
C TRP A 306 1.53 1.66 1.33
N ASN A 307 1.06 0.60 0.65
CA ASN A 307 1.90 -0.37 -0.04
C ASN A 307 1.32 -0.65 -1.43
N GLY A 308 2.01 -0.16 -2.47
CA GLY A 308 1.59 -0.33 -3.87
C GLY A 308 1.84 -1.72 -4.46
N SER A 309 2.27 -2.70 -3.67
CA SER A 309 2.57 -4.06 -4.15
C SER A 309 1.37 -5.02 -4.09
N GLU A 310 0.29 -4.63 -3.43
CA GLU A 310 -0.92 -5.46 -3.36
C GLU A 310 -1.64 -5.53 -4.71
N PRO A 311 -2.18 -6.71 -5.08
CA PRO A 311 -2.94 -6.84 -6.31
C PRO A 311 -4.27 -6.09 -6.25
N LEU A 312 -4.70 -5.61 -7.40
CA LEU A 312 -6.05 -5.09 -7.66
C LEU A 312 -6.91 -6.16 -8.33
N TYR A 313 -8.21 -5.93 -8.41
CA TYR A 313 -9.18 -6.80 -9.06
C TYR A 313 -8.71 -7.24 -10.46
N GLY A 314 -8.84 -8.52 -10.74
CA GLY A 314 -8.40 -9.13 -12.01
C GLY A 314 -6.88 -9.34 -12.14
N GLN A 315 -6.06 -8.93 -11.18
CA GLN A 315 -4.61 -9.16 -11.19
C GLN A 315 -4.27 -10.49 -10.51
N LEU A 316 -3.63 -11.39 -11.25
CA LEU A 316 -3.11 -12.66 -10.72
C LEU A 316 -1.75 -12.42 -10.04
N ARG A 317 -1.76 -12.04 -8.77
CA ARG A 317 -0.56 -11.91 -7.94
C ARG A 317 -0.79 -12.55 -6.57
N THR A 318 0.28 -13.09 -5.98
CA THR A 318 0.25 -13.53 -4.58
C THR A 318 0.17 -12.31 -3.68
N LEU A 319 -0.76 -12.34 -2.73
CA LEU A 319 -0.85 -11.35 -1.66
C LEU A 319 0.36 -11.45 -0.74
N PRO A 320 1.14 -10.38 -0.57
CA PRO A 320 2.10 -10.34 0.52
C PRO A 320 1.35 -10.35 1.85
N ASP A 321 1.81 -11.15 2.80
CA ASP A 321 1.33 -11.07 4.18
C ASP A 321 1.87 -9.78 4.81
N MET A 322 0.98 -8.83 5.13
CA MET A 322 1.35 -7.66 5.90
C MET A 322 1.37 -8.01 7.40
N ASP A 323 2.51 -7.86 8.03
CA ASP A 323 2.59 -7.92 9.49
C ASP A 323 2.27 -6.55 10.09
N LEU A 324 1.05 -6.37 10.59
CA LEU A 324 0.60 -5.11 11.22
C LEU A 324 1.52 -4.67 12.37
N ARG A 325 2.24 -5.61 13.01
CA ARG A 325 3.20 -5.30 14.08
C ARG A 325 4.42 -4.58 13.52
N GLU A 326 4.85 -4.94 12.31
CA GLU A 326 5.94 -4.24 11.63
C GLU A 326 5.54 -2.79 11.32
N TYR A 327 4.35 -2.59 10.76
CA TYR A 327 3.82 -1.24 10.51
C TYR A 327 3.73 -0.42 11.80
N TYR A 328 3.22 -1.01 12.88
CA TYR A 328 3.20 -0.33 14.18
C TYR A 328 4.60 0.01 14.70
N ARG A 329 5.59 -0.88 14.53
CA ARG A 329 6.98 -0.62 14.91
C ARG A 329 7.60 0.52 14.12
N LEU A 330 7.25 0.66 12.85
CA LEU A 330 7.65 1.77 11.98
C LEU A 330 6.95 3.09 12.30
N GLY A 331 5.99 3.09 13.23
CA GLY A 331 5.30 4.29 13.66
C GLY A 331 3.95 4.51 12.98
N ALA A 332 3.43 3.54 12.22
CA ALA A 332 2.10 3.66 11.63
C ALA A 332 1.02 3.78 12.70
N THR A 333 0.10 4.71 12.49
CA THR A 333 -1.20 4.73 13.15
C THR A 333 -2.22 3.93 12.36
N ASP A 334 -2.08 3.90 11.04
CA ASP A 334 -3.01 3.27 10.11
C ASP A 334 -2.30 2.70 8.88
N ILE A 335 -2.98 1.84 8.15
CA ILE A 335 -2.54 1.32 6.85
C ILE A 335 -3.65 1.39 5.80
N PHE A 336 -3.25 1.62 4.55
CA PHE A 336 -4.09 1.42 3.37
C PHE A 336 -3.85 0.04 2.78
N THR A 337 -4.93 -0.69 2.44
CA THR A 337 -4.85 -2.03 1.85
C THR A 337 -5.96 -2.29 0.84
N ASN A 338 -5.63 -3.05 -0.21
CA ASN A 338 -6.61 -3.50 -1.22
C ASN A 338 -7.49 -4.66 -0.71
N VAL A 339 -7.14 -5.25 0.44
CA VAL A 339 -7.81 -6.42 1.06
C VAL A 339 -8.18 -6.17 2.52
N PRO A 340 -8.95 -5.11 2.81
CA PRO A 340 -9.29 -4.74 4.18
C PRO A 340 -10.06 -5.86 4.91
N GLU A 341 -10.86 -6.67 4.22
CA GLU A 341 -11.58 -7.80 4.77
C GLU A 341 -10.67 -8.78 5.52
N ARG A 342 -9.47 -9.05 4.99
CA ARG A 342 -8.48 -9.96 5.61
C ARG A 342 -8.00 -9.50 6.98
N TYR A 343 -7.91 -8.18 7.17
CA TYR A 343 -7.38 -7.59 8.40
C TYR A 343 -8.49 -7.21 9.39
N CYS A 344 -9.70 -6.96 8.91
CA CYS A 344 -10.86 -6.67 9.74
C CYS A 344 -11.42 -7.93 10.42
N GLU A 345 -11.50 -9.06 9.71
CA GLU A 345 -12.02 -10.34 10.24
C GLU A 345 -11.20 -10.91 11.39
N ASN A 346 -9.88 -10.69 11.39
CA ASN A 346 -8.94 -11.23 12.39
C ASN A 346 -8.83 -10.38 13.67
N ARG A 347 -9.68 -9.36 13.86
CA ARG A 347 -9.68 -8.47 15.04
C ARG A 347 -10.64 -8.89 16.16
N ARG A 348 -11.33 -10.01 15.97
CA ARG A 348 -12.27 -10.58 16.99
C ARG A 348 -11.56 -11.33 18.10
#